data_e93f2bc6bd5f375bc40895422d0024bc
#
_entry.id   e93f2bc6bd5f375bc40895422d0024bc
#
_cell.length_a   1.000
_cell.length_b   1.000
_cell.length_c   1.000
_cell.angle_alpha   90.00
_cell.angle_beta   90.00
_cell.angle_gamma   90.00
#
_symmetry.space_group_name_H-M   'P 1'
#
loop_
_entity.id
_entity.type
_entity.pdbx_description
1 polymer ?
#
loop_
_entity_poly.entity_id
_entity_poly.type
_entity_poly.pdbx_seq_one_letter_code
_entity_poly.pdbx_strand_id
1 'polypeptide(L)'
;MTFWSKLAVAGLAALIPLSASAETRVTYKSASAGSSYYQMGVQVAEAIKAGTDGNIILTLEESQGSVQNVMESAVRPGNFVFTSPPALVSLAQGGKAMFKDKANPKFDEIRALFPIPSLTMHFVMRADTGVTDFAGMEGKTILLGKGSFGAREGEKYLDMFGLKDKVDLANVELSNAGAALKNGQIDGFVTAGSYPAPNVIEAAAGTGVTIIPLSDEQIAETKRTKLVIPAGTYPGQDADVATTSLDVIAFTTTAMDDDTAYALTKTFWEEKARMAGDAPWWKGVSPEMVAAIPGKIHPGALRYYEEKGVALGEAAK
;
A
#
# COMPACT_ATOMS: atom_id res chain seq x y z
N MET A 1 -30.35 -82.59 15.10
CA MET A 1 -29.03 -81.96 15.41
C MET A 1 -28.58 -81.11 14.17
N THR A 2 -28.81 -79.83 14.16
CA THR A 2 -28.50 -78.93 13.06
C THR A 2 -27.68 -77.76 13.61
N PHE A 3 -26.41 -77.76 13.28
CA PHE A 3 -25.47 -76.69 13.64
C PHE A 3 -25.67 -75.47 12.68
N TRP A 4 -25.97 -74.31 13.26
CA TRP A 4 -25.96 -73.04 12.56
C TRP A 4 -24.62 -72.32 12.87
N SER A 5 -23.77 -72.20 11.87
CA SER A 5 -22.57 -71.37 11.90
C SER A 5 -22.94 -69.94 11.61
N LYS A 6 -22.69 -69.01 12.55
CA LYS A 6 -22.81 -67.57 12.37
C LYS A 6 -21.50 -67.08 11.75
N LEU A 7 -21.54 -66.59 10.50
CA LEU A 7 -20.48 -65.77 9.91
C LEU A 7 -20.57 -64.36 10.49
N ALA A 8 -19.54 -63.91 11.20
CA ALA A 8 -19.35 -62.53 11.57
C ALA A 8 -18.57 -61.82 10.45
N VAL A 9 -19.22 -60.89 9.75
CA VAL A 9 -18.57 -59.98 8.80
C VAL A 9 -18.00 -58.82 9.61
N ALA A 10 -16.68 -58.79 9.77
CA ALA A 10 -15.97 -57.66 10.35
C ALA A 10 -15.77 -56.57 9.25
N GLY A 11 -16.56 -55.51 9.31
CA GLY A 11 -16.39 -54.35 8.46
C GLY A 11 -15.11 -53.57 8.87
N LEU A 12 -14.11 -53.55 8.03
CA LEU A 12 -12.92 -52.72 8.17
C LEU A 12 -13.30 -51.28 7.75
N ALA A 13 -13.60 -50.41 8.72
CA ALA A 13 -13.75 -49.00 8.47
C ALA A 13 -12.35 -48.39 8.19
N ALA A 14 -12.06 -48.10 6.93
CA ALA A 14 -10.88 -47.38 6.55
C ALA A 14 -10.99 -45.92 7.08
N LEU A 15 -10.28 -45.61 8.15
CA LEU A 15 -10.05 -44.25 8.61
C LEU A 15 -9.14 -43.58 7.58
N ILE A 16 -9.74 -42.78 6.68
CA ILE A 16 -9.01 -41.86 5.84
C ILE A 16 -8.51 -40.72 6.76
N PRO A 17 -7.20 -40.55 6.96
CA PRO A 17 -6.72 -39.40 7.72
C PRO A 17 -7.11 -38.13 6.93
N LEU A 18 -8.03 -37.33 7.45
CA LEU A 18 -8.15 -35.93 7.04
C LEU A 18 -6.85 -35.26 7.46
N SER A 19 -5.93 -35.11 6.51
CA SER A 19 -4.79 -34.24 6.68
C SER A 19 -5.35 -32.80 6.77
N ALA A 20 -5.57 -32.32 8.00
CA ALA A 20 -5.79 -30.89 8.22
C ALA A 20 -4.52 -30.20 7.72
N SER A 21 -4.62 -29.48 6.60
CA SER A 21 -3.56 -28.58 6.16
C SER A 21 -3.33 -27.58 7.28
N ALA A 22 -2.11 -27.45 7.75
CA ALA A 22 -1.80 -26.48 8.79
C ALA A 22 -2.05 -25.07 8.20
N GLU A 23 -2.82 -24.25 8.93
CA GLU A 23 -3.10 -22.86 8.56
C GLU A 23 -1.79 -22.08 8.43
N THR A 24 -1.56 -21.47 7.26
CA THR A 24 -0.40 -20.61 7.01
C THR A 24 -0.72 -19.20 7.52
N ARG A 25 0.08 -18.71 8.47
CA ARG A 25 -0.03 -17.35 8.99
C ARG A 25 0.99 -16.45 8.34
N VAL A 26 0.52 -15.30 7.84
CA VAL A 26 1.33 -14.26 7.20
C VAL A 26 1.05 -12.95 7.90
N THR A 27 2.08 -12.17 8.21
CA THR A 27 1.91 -10.81 8.72
C THR A 27 2.01 -9.82 7.57
N TYR A 28 0.99 -8.97 7.40
CA TYR A 28 1.01 -7.90 6.41
C TYR A 28 1.23 -6.54 7.08
N LYS A 29 2.41 -5.97 6.87
CA LYS A 29 2.78 -4.66 7.39
C LYS A 29 2.57 -3.60 6.33
N SER A 30 1.54 -2.78 6.51
CA SER A 30 1.08 -1.85 5.49
C SER A 30 1.42 -0.40 5.83
N ALA A 31 0.61 0.27 6.65
CA ALA A 31 0.77 1.66 7.05
C ALA A 31 0.08 1.90 8.40
N SER A 32 -0.03 3.15 8.85
CA SER A 32 -0.76 3.51 10.06
C SER A 32 -2.27 3.30 9.91
N ALA A 33 -2.94 2.92 11.00
CA ALA A 33 -4.40 2.85 11.06
C ALA A 33 -5.03 4.17 10.58
N GLY A 34 -6.16 4.09 9.88
CA GLY A 34 -6.83 5.25 9.28
C GLY A 34 -6.30 5.68 7.91
N SER A 35 -5.15 5.14 7.45
CA SER A 35 -4.68 5.36 6.08
C SER A 35 -5.37 4.47 5.06
N SER A 36 -5.43 4.91 3.79
CA SER A 36 -5.94 4.08 2.69
C SER A 36 -5.20 2.75 2.57
N TYR A 37 -3.88 2.73 2.76
CA TYR A 37 -3.10 1.49 2.68
C TYR A 37 -3.37 0.51 3.81
N TYR A 38 -3.69 0.99 5.02
CA TYR A 38 -4.14 0.09 6.07
C TYR A 38 -5.49 -0.55 5.72
N GLN A 39 -6.44 0.24 5.21
CA GLN A 39 -7.73 -0.27 4.76
C GLN A 39 -7.59 -1.26 3.59
N MET A 40 -6.70 -0.98 2.62
CA MET A 40 -6.37 -1.94 1.56
C MET A 40 -5.81 -3.24 2.12
N GLY A 41 -4.93 -3.15 3.12
CA GLY A 41 -4.41 -4.32 3.81
C GLY A 41 -5.50 -5.18 4.43
N VAL A 42 -6.51 -4.56 5.08
CA VAL A 42 -7.69 -5.27 5.60
C VAL A 42 -8.44 -5.99 4.47
N GLN A 43 -8.72 -5.29 3.37
CA GLN A 43 -9.41 -5.88 2.22
C GLN A 43 -8.64 -7.03 1.58
N VAL A 44 -7.32 -6.91 1.45
CA VAL A 44 -6.46 -7.99 0.96
C VAL A 44 -6.49 -9.17 1.94
N ALA A 45 -6.44 -8.93 3.25
CA ALA A 45 -6.50 -9.99 4.25
C ALA A 45 -7.83 -10.77 4.19
N GLU A 46 -8.94 -10.07 4.07
CA GLU A 46 -10.26 -10.68 3.89
C GLU A 46 -10.36 -11.45 2.57
N ALA A 47 -9.82 -10.89 1.48
CA ALA A 47 -9.79 -11.53 0.18
C ALA A 47 -8.98 -12.84 0.21
N ILE A 48 -7.76 -12.80 0.76
CA ILE A 48 -6.91 -13.98 0.88
C ILE A 48 -7.57 -15.06 1.75
N LYS A 49 -8.15 -14.67 2.90
CA LYS A 49 -8.86 -15.60 3.77
C LYS A 49 -10.02 -16.28 3.04
N ALA A 50 -10.83 -15.50 2.33
CA ALA A 50 -11.99 -16.03 1.60
C ALA A 50 -11.56 -16.94 0.43
N GLY A 51 -10.64 -16.47 -0.42
CA GLY A 51 -10.21 -17.22 -1.61
C GLY A 51 -9.30 -18.42 -1.32
N THR A 52 -8.85 -18.59 -0.07
CA THR A 52 -8.10 -19.78 0.37
C THR A 52 -8.87 -20.65 1.35
N ASP A 53 -10.18 -20.44 1.50
CA ASP A 53 -11.03 -21.16 2.49
C ASP A 53 -10.42 -21.15 3.91
N GLY A 54 -9.72 -20.05 4.27
CA GLY A 54 -9.06 -19.88 5.56
C GLY A 54 -7.72 -20.62 5.69
N ASN A 55 -7.19 -21.25 4.65
CA ASN A 55 -5.88 -21.91 4.68
C ASN A 55 -4.72 -20.91 4.83
N ILE A 56 -4.90 -19.66 4.39
CA ILE A 56 -3.95 -18.57 4.60
C ILE A 56 -4.65 -17.42 5.36
N ILE A 57 -4.07 -17.03 6.48
CA ILE A 57 -4.55 -15.92 7.29
C ILE A 57 -3.52 -14.80 7.28
N LEU A 58 -3.89 -13.64 6.72
CA LEU A 58 -3.10 -12.42 6.83
C LEU A 58 -3.50 -11.65 8.09
N THR A 59 -2.53 -11.39 8.95
CA THR A 59 -2.70 -10.51 10.12
C THR A 59 -2.09 -9.15 9.80
N LEU A 60 -2.91 -8.09 9.94
CA LEU A 60 -2.43 -6.72 9.72
C LEU A 60 -1.59 -6.25 10.89
N GLU A 61 -0.45 -5.64 10.58
CA GLU A 61 0.39 -4.92 11.53
C GLU A 61 0.56 -3.48 11.05
N GLU A 62 0.37 -2.53 11.97
CA GLU A 62 0.61 -1.12 11.68
C GLU A 62 2.08 -0.83 11.42
N SER A 63 2.32 0.19 10.61
CA SER A 63 3.66 0.78 10.44
C SER A 63 3.54 2.28 10.21
N GLN A 64 4.67 2.97 10.34
CA GLN A 64 4.75 4.38 9.95
C GLN A 64 4.85 4.56 8.43
N GLY A 65 4.79 3.46 7.66
CA GLY A 65 4.78 3.43 6.21
C GLY A 65 6.04 2.87 5.57
N SER A 66 6.21 3.14 4.29
CA SER A 66 7.11 2.44 3.38
C SER A 66 8.58 2.39 3.82
N VAL A 67 9.11 3.45 4.46
CA VAL A 67 10.51 3.46 4.92
C VAL A 67 10.74 2.42 6.02
N GLN A 68 9.84 2.37 7.00
CA GLN A 68 9.87 1.37 8.06
C GLN A 68 9.71 -0.04 7.47
N ASN A 69 8.76 -0.22 6.54
CA ASN A 69 8.49 -1.50 5.90
C ASN A 69 9.73 -2.07 5.20
N VAL A 70 10.43 -1.25 4.42
CA VAL A 70 11.69 -1.66 3.76
C VAL A 70 12.78 -1.98 4.78
N MET A 71 12.93 -1.16 5.82
CA MET A 71 13.92 -1.42 6.87
C MET A 71 13.64 -2.73 7.62
N GLU A 72 12.39 -2.99 7.94
CA GLU A 72 12.01 -4.18 8.70
C GLU A 72 12.08 -5.47 7.88
N SER A 73 11.91 -5.42 6.55
CA SER A 73 12.07 -6.61 5.71
C SER A 73 13.44 -7.26 5.83
N ALA A 74 14.49 -6.48 6.16
CA ALA A 74 15.83 -7.01 6.38
C ALA A 74 16.01 -7.76 7.71
N VAL A 75 15.09 -7.61 8.66
CA VAL A 75 15.19 -8.19 10.01
C VAL A 75 14.02 -9.11 10.38
N ARG A 76 12.98 -9.13 9.55
CA ARG A 76 11.78 -9.98 9.74
C ARG A 76 11.61 -10.91 8.52
N PRO A 77 12.39 -11.99 8.41
CA PRO A 77 12.29 -12.94 7.31
C PRO A 77 11.08 -13.87 7.47
N GLY A 78 10.73 -14.58 6.39
CA GLY A 78 9.67 -15.59 6.37
C GLY A 78 8.32 -15.00 5.92
N ASN A 79 7.25 -15.38 6.60
CA ASN A 79 5.89 -15.08 6.19
C ASN A 79 5.47 -13.64 6.52
N PHE A 80 6.19 -12.66 5.94
CA PHE A 80 5.88 -11.25 6.00
C PHE A 80 5.62 -10.68 4.61
N VAL A 81 4.59 -9.86 4.51
CA VAL A 81 4.29 -8.99 3.37
C VAL A 81 4.39 -7.54 3.80
N PHE A 82 4.96 -6.71 2.97
CA PHE A 82 5.18 -5.29 3.22
C PHE A 82 4.68 -4.45 2.05
N THR A 83 4.33 -3.20 2.32
CA THR A 83 3.93 -2.21 1.31
C THR A 83 5.03 -1.16 1.11
N SER A 84 5.42 -0.89 -0.13
CA SER A 84 6.34 0.20 -0.47
C SER A 84 6.27 0.59 -1.95
N PRO A 85 6.59 1.85 -2.32
CA PRO A 85 7.00 2.15 -3.68
C PRO A 85 8.26 1.38 -4.07
N PRO A 86 8.32 0.76 -5.26
CA PRO A 86 9.50 0.02 -5.72
C PRO A 86 10.74 0.93 -5.85
N ALA A 87 10.55 2.21 -6.15
CA ALA A 87 11.63 3.18 -6.15
C ALA A 87 12.35 3.29 -4.79
N LEU A 88 11.62 3.13 -3.68
CA LEU A 88 12.21 3.14 -2.34
C LEU A 88 13.02 1.87 -2.07
N VAL A 89 12.54 0.72 -2.54
CA VAL A 89 13.29 -0.54 -2.49
C VAL A 89 14.63 -0.40 -3.24
N SER A 90 14.61 0.17 -4.45
CA SER A 90 15.83 0.42 -5.23
C SER A 90 16.80 1.37 -4.53
N LEU A 91 16.31 2.37 -3.79
CA LEU A 91 17.16 3.26 -2.98
C LEU A 91 17.82 2.50 -1.82
N ALA A 92 17.10 1.58 -1.19
CA ALA A 92 17.63 0.76 -0.09
C ALA A 92 18.71 -0.21 -0.59
N GLN A 93 18.45 -0.91 -1.69
CA GLN A 93 19.41 -1.80 -2.35
C GLN A 93 20.68 -1.06 -2.80
N GLY A 94 20.54 0.15 -3.29
CA GLY A 94 21.65 1.00 -3.69
C GLY A 94 22.36 1.75 -2.56
N GLY A 95 21.91 1.61 -1.30
CA GLY A 95 22.44 2.36 -0.16
C GLY A 95 22.37 3.88 -0.35
N LYS A 96 21.27 4.39 -0.93
CA LYS A 96 21.12 5.80 -1.34
C LYS A 96 20.10 6.53 -0.46
N ALA A 97 20.15 7.85 -0.49
CA ALA A 97 19.24 8.74 0.23
C ALA A 97 19.16 8.39 1.73
N MET A 98 17.93 8.12 2.26
CA MET A 98 17.72 7.77 3.66
C MET A 98 18.33 6.44 4.10
N PHE A 99 18.87 5.64 3.19
CA PHE A 99 19.53 4.37 3.45
C PHE A 99 21.07 4.45 3.37
N LYS A 100 21.65 5.64 3.13
CA LYS A 100 23.10 5.82 2.96
C LYS A 100 23.91 5.23 4.12
N ASP A 101 23.44 5.44 5.36
CA ASP A 101 24.10 4.93 6.57
C ASP A 101 23.42 3.67 7.15
N LYS A 102 22.55 3.04 6.36
CA LYS A 102 21.71 1.90 6.74
C LYS A 102 21.78 0.78 5.69
N ALA A 103 22.89 0.73 4.95
CA ALA A 103 23.09 -0.32 3.96
C ALA A 103 22.97 -1.69 4.59
N ASN A 104 22.18 -2.57 3.98
CA ASN A 104 22.01 -3.95 4.44
C ASN A 104 21.89 -4.86 3.22
N PRO A 105 22.77 -5.87 3.07
CA PRO A 105 22.71 -6.78 1.93
C PRO A 105 21.39 -7.56 1.82
N LYS A 106 20.64 -7.69 2.90
CA LYS A 106 19.33 -8.34 2.89
C LYS A 106 18.27 -7.55 2.12
N PHE A 107 18.49 -6.28 1.79
CA PHE A 107 17.60 -5.58 0.87
C PHE A 107 17.62 -6.20 -0.54
N ASP A 108 18.68 -6.89 -0.93
CA ASP A 108 18.74 -7.64 -2.18
C ASP A 108 17.88 -8.90 -2.20
N GLU A 109 17.39 -9.33 -1.03
CA GLU A 109 16.44 -10.44 -0.89
C GLU A 109 14.97 -10.01 -1.13
N ILE A 110 14.68 -8.72 -1.23
CA ILE A 110 13.32 -8.21 -1.46
C ILE A 110 12.79 -8.69 -2.81
N ARG A 111 11.53 -9.17 -2.81
CA ARG A 111 10.82 -9.69 -3.97
C ARG A 111 9.40 -9.17 -4.03
N ALA A 112 8.99 -8.62 -5.17
CA ALA A 112 7.61 -8.18 -5.40
C ALA A 112 6.65 -9.37 -5.47
N LEU A 113 5.44 -9.18 -4.95
CA LEU A 113 4.33 -10.10 -5.09
C LEU A 113 3.34 -9.59 -6.15
N PHE A 114 2.74 -8.44 -5.89
CA PHE A 114 1.76 -7.82 -6.78
C PHE A 114 1.73 -6.30 -6.60
N PRO A 115 1.35 -5.54 -7.64
CA PRO A 115 1.09 -4.12 -7.52
C PRO A 115 -0.20 -3.90 -6.72
N ILE A 116 -0.23 -2.78 -6.00
CA ILE A 116 -1.42 -2.28 -5.32
C ILE A 116 -1.71 -0.86 -5.79
N PRO A 117 -2.87 -0.27 -5.48
CA PRO A 117 -3.20 1.08 -5.93
C PRO A 117 -2.10 2.10 -5.65
N SER A 118 -1.84 2.98 -6.62
CA SER A 118 -0.74 3.94 -6.55
C SER A 118 -0.84 4.90 -5.37
N LEU A 119 0.30 5.33 -4.87
CA LEU A 119 0.42 6.40 -3.90
C LEU A 119 0.19 7.73 -4.61
N THR A 120 -0.88 8.43 -4.24
CA THR A 120 -1.28 9.73 -4.77
C THR A 120 -0.98 10.81 -3.75
N MET A 121 -0.32 11.88 -4.17
CA MET A 121 -0.04 13.03 -3.29
C MET A 121 -1.29 13.90 -3.13
N HIS A 122 -1.55 14.30 -1.90
CA HIS A 122 -2.61 15.25 -1.56
C HIS A 122 -2.03 16.38 -0.72
N PHE A 123 -2.18 17.62 -1.21
CA PHE A 123 -1.90 18.83 -0.47
C PHE A 123 -3.25 19.44 -0.08
N VAL A 124 -3.60 19.35 1.18
CA VAL A 124 -4.94 19.64 1.70
C VAL A 124 -4.87 20.88 2.58
N MET A 125 -5.62 21.92 2.22
CA MET A 125 -5.73 23.14 3.00
C MET A 125 -7.15 23.28 3.55
N ARG A 126 -7.29 23.85 4.74
CA ARG A 126 -8.61 24.20 5.29
C ARG A 126 -9.26 25.25 4.38
N ALA A 127 -10.52 25.05 4.00
CA ALA A 127 -11.20 25.88 2.99
C ALA A 127 -11.26 27.36 3.36
N ASP A 128 -11.44 27.68 4.64
CA ASP A 128 -11.51 29.06 5.13
C ASP A 128 -10.20 29.85 5.07
N THR A 129 -9.06 29.17 4.80
CA THR A 129 -7.78 29.84 4.56
C THR A 129 -7.73 30.56 3.22
N GLY A 130 -8.63 30.23 2.29
CA GLY A 130 -8.68 30.78 0.93
C GLY A 130 -7.49 30.35 0.04
N VAL A 131 -6.66 29.42 0.47
CA VAL A 131 -5.49 28.92 -0.29
C VAL A 131 -5.96 28.01 -1.41
N THR A 132 -5.56 28.30 -2.64
CA THR A 132 -5.93 27.54 -3.84
C THR A 132 -4.74 27.04 -4.67
N ASP A 133 -3.53 27.46 -4.31
CA ASP A 133 -2.28 27.09 -4.97
C ASP A 133 -1.11 26.98 -3.98
N PHE A 134 0.06 26.53 -4.45
CA PHE A 134 1.22 26.39 -3.59
C PHE A 134 1.74 27.73 -3.06
N ALA A 135 1.67 28.81 -3.84
CA ALA A 135 2.15 30.11 -3.39
C ALA A 135 1.37 30.64 -2.19
N GLY A 136 0.07 30.39 -2.16
CA GLY A 136 -0.80 30.75 -1.03
C GLY A 136 -0.51 30.00 0.27
N MET A 137 0.31 28.95 0.25
CA MET A 137 0.72 28.21 1.45
C MET A 137 1.78 28.97 2.28
N GLU A 138 2.40 30.03 1.74
CA GLU A 138 3.40 30.83 2.47
C GLU A 138 2.80 31.38 3.78
N GLY A 139 3.53 31.23 4.90
CA GLY A 139 3.10 31.61 6.25
C GLY A 139 2.05 30.71 6.90
N LYS A 140 1.74 29.55 6.29
CA LYS A 140 0.77 28.59 6.83
C LYS A 140 1.45 27.51 7.64
N THR A 141 0.71 26.94 8.61
CA THR A 141 1.12 25.80 9.42
C THR A 141 0.69 24.50 8.74
N ILE A 142 1.67 23.72 8.24
CA ILE A 142 1.45 22.51 7.45
C ILE A 142 1.90 21.26 8.22
N LEU A 143 1.04 20.27 8.27
CA LEU A 143 1.38 18.94 8.81
C LEU A 143 1.81 17.99 7.68
N LEU A 144 3.03 17.46 7.75
CA LEU A 144 3.53 16.46 6.81
C LEU A 144 3.38 15.02 7.34
N GLY A 145 3.25 14.86 8.66
CA GLY A 145 3.40 13.57 9.34
C GLY A 145 4.87 13.16 9.50
N LYS A 146 5.17 12.24 10.40
CA LYS A 146 6.55 11.81 10.68
C LYS A 146 6.82 10.44 10.09
N GLY A 147 8.06 10.23 9.62
CA GLY A 147 8.60 8.90 9.28
C GLY A 147 8.02 8.25 8.03
N SER A 148 6.97 8.79 7.42
CA SER A 148 6.37 8.23 6.21
C SER A 148 7.13 8.66 4.95
N PHE A 149 6.98 7.87 3.88
CA PHE A 149 7.47 8.28 2.56
C PHE A 149 6.72 9.53 2.06
N GLY A 150 5.40 9.62 2.31
CA GLY A 150 4.58 10.78 1.95
C GLY A 150 5.04 12.08 2.59
N ALA A 151 5.46 12.04 3.87
CA ALA A 151 6.03 13.20 4.54
C ALA A 151 7.30 13.71 3.83
N ARG A 152 8.17 12.79 3.44
CA ARG A 152 9.42 13.13 2.72
C ARG A 152 9.16 13.67 1.31
N GLU A 153 8.22 13.09 0.59
CA GLU A 153 7.82 13.62 -0.72
C GLU A 153 7.17 15.00 -0.56
N GLY A 154 6.32 15.21 0.45
CA GLY A 154 5.73 16.50 0.75
C GLY A 154 6.79 17.57 1.06
N GLU A 155 7.75 17.26 1.94
CA GLU A 155 8.88 18.15 2.25
C GLU A 155 9.69 18.48 0.99
N LYS A 156 9.97 17.48 0.15
CA LYS A 156 10.65 17.67 -1.12
C LYS A 156 9.88 18.60 -2.06
N TYR A 157 8.55 18.49 -2.13
CA TYR A 157 7.73 19.36 -2.98
C TYR A 157 7.72 20.80 -2.45
N LEU A 158 7.63 20.97 -1.13
CA LEU A 158 7.76 22.30 -0.53
C LEU A 158 9.12 22.94 -0.84
N ASP A 159 10.21 22.16 -0.79
CA ASP A 159 11.56 22.62 -1.16
C ASP A 159 11.65 22.99 -2.65
N MET A 160 11.17 22.13 -3.55
CA MET A 160 11.17 22.35 -5.00
C MET A 160 10.39 23.61 -5.40
N PHE A 161 9.27 23.87 -4.72
CA PHE A 161 8.39 25.00 -5.03
C PHE A 161 8.71 26.25 -4.19
N GLY A 162 9.90 26.27 -3.52
CA GLY A 162 10.40 27.43 -2.80
C GLY A 162 9.66 27.77 -1.51
N LEU A 163 9.01 26.80 -0.88
CA LEU A 163 8.20 26.95 0.33
C LEU A 163 8.85 26.38 1.61
N LYS A 164 9.99 25.72 1.52
CA LYS A 164 10.63 24.97 2.62
C LYS A 164 10.77 25.82 3.90
N ASP A 165 11.28 27.04 3.75
CA ASP A 165 11.53 27.95 4.86
C ASP A 165 10.42 29.02 4.99
N LYS A 166 9.31 28.85 4.30
CA LYS A 166 8.18 29.78 4.25
C LYS A 166 6.91 29.25 4.85
N VAL A 167 6.90 27.98 5.25
CA VAL A 167 5.78 27.33 5.96
C VAL A 167 6.26 26.85 7.32
N ASP A 168 5.37 26.87 8.31
CA ASP A 168 5.62 26.29 9.62
C ASP A 168 5.26 24.81 9.60
N LEU A 169 6.20 23.92 9.92
CA LEU A 169 5.94 22.48 9.97
C LEU A 169 5.43 22.07 11.35
N ALA A 170 4.18 21.61 11.38
CA ALA A 170 3.55 21.14 12.60
C ALA A 170 4.12 19.79 13.06
N ASN A 171 4.35 19.68 14.37
CA ASN A 171 4.84 18.45 15.01
C ASN A 171 3.67 17.64 15.61
N VAL A 172 2.78 17.14 14.75
CA VAL A 172 1.58 16.36 15.07
C VAL A 172 1.64 15.05 14.29
N GLU A 173 1.03 13.99 14.80
CA GLU A 173 0.89 12.74 14.06
C GLU A 173 -0.16 12.87 12.96
N LEU A 174 0.09 12.29 11.78
CA LEU A 174 -0.83 12.40 10.63
C LEU A 174 -2.23 11.82 10.91
N SER A 175 -2.34 10.84 11.79
CA SER A 175 -3.61 10.29 12.26
C SER A 175 -4.50 11.32 12.97
N ASN A 176 -3.92 12.41 13.46
CA ASN A 176 -4.63 13.49 14.12
C ASN A 176 -4.91 14.70 13.20
N ALA A 177 -4.62 14.58 11.88
CA ALA A 177 -4.74 15.69 10.94
C ALA A 177 -6.15 16.32 10.92
N GLY A 178 -7.21 15.50 10.88
CA GLY A 178 -8.59 15.99 10.89
C GLY A 178 -8.93 16.81 12.14
N ALA A 179 -8.57 16.31 13.32
CA ALA A 179 -8.77 16.99 14.58
C ALA A 179 -7.94 18.29 14.68
N ALA A 180 -6.66 18.24 14.29
CA ALA A 180 -5.77 19.40 14.30
C ALA A 180 -6.25 20.50 13.34
N LEU A 181 -6.74 20.13 12.16
CA LEU A 181 -7.32 21.04 11.19
C LEU A 181 -8.59 21.72 11.76
N LYS A 182 -9.50 20.90 12.32
CA LYS A 182 -10.75 21.38 12.94
C LYS A 182 -10.51 22.36 14.10
N ASN A 183 -9.47 22.10 14.89
CA ASN A 183 -9.12 22.93 16.05
C ASN A 183 -8.25 24.16 15.68
N GLY A 184 -7.93 24.36 14.39
CA GLY A 184 -7.08 25.47 13.96
C GLY A 184 -5.62 25.36 14.41
N GLN A 185 -5.16 24.17 14.77
CA GLN A 185 -3.76 23.90 15.12
C GLN A 185 -2.86 23.82 13.90
N ILE A 186 -3.45 23.51 12.74
CA ILE A 186 -2.81 23.50 11.43
C ILE A 186 -3.73 24.16 10.40
N ASP A 187 -3.16 24.74 9.37
CA ASP A 187 -3.89 25.30 8.22
C ASP A 187 -4.08 24.27 7.12
N GLY A 188 -3.22 23.26 7.07
CA GLY A 188 -3.28 22.20 6.09
C GLY A 188 -2.42 21.00 6.45
N PHE A 189 -2.55 19.94 5.66
CA PHE A 189 -1.71 18.76 5.78
C PHE A 189 -1.39 18.16 4.42
N VAL A 190 -0.29 17.42 4.38
CA VAL A 190 0.09 16.62 3.21
C VAL A 190 -0.08 15.15 3.55
N THR A 191 -0.74 14.42 2.68
CA THR A 191 -0.88 12.98 2.81
C THR A 191 -0.57 12.29 1.49
N ALA A 192 -0.07 11.08 1.56
CA ALA A 192 0.23 10.24 0.43
C ALA A 192 -0.45 8.89 0.61
N GLY A 193 -1.42 8.62 -0.21
CA GLY A 193 -2.22 7.41 -0.18
C GLY A 193 -3.05 7.33 -1.45
N SER A 194 -3.73 6.22 -1.70
CA SER A 194 -4.66 6.18 -2.83
C SER A 194 -5.89 7.03 -2.53
N TYR A 195 -6.52 7.54 -3.58
CA TYR A 195 -7.78 8.25 -3.47
C TYR A 195 -8.98 7.28 -3.71
N PRO A 196 -10.11 7.52 -3.04
CA PRO A 196 -10.33 8.53 -1.99
C PRO A 196 -9.59 8.17 -0.69
N ALA A 197 -8.86 9.15 -0.12
CA ALA A 197 -8.11 8.98 1.11
C ALA A 197 -9.02 9.26 2.34
N PRO A 198 -9.11 8.34 3.32
CA PRO A 198 -10.03 8.46 4.44
C PRO A 198 -9.83 9.73 5.28
N ASN A 199 -8.57 10.09 5.57
CA ASN A 199 -8.25 11.30 6.32
C ASN A 199 -8.62 12.60 5.56
N VAL A 200 -8.61 12.57 4.22
CA VAL A 200 -9.08 13.70 3.41
C VAL A 200 -10.60 13.76 3.42
N ILE A 201 -11.30 12.61 3.33
CA ILE A 201 -12.77 12.55 3.47
C ILE A 201 -13.19 13.12 4.83
N GLU A 202 -12.53 12.68 5.92
CA GLU A 202 -12.81 13.14 7.28
C GLU A 202 -12.62 14.66 7.41
N ALA A 203 -11.49 15.18 6.93
CA ALA A 203 -11.21 16.61 6.96
C ALA A 203 -12.22 17.42 6.13
N ALA A 204 -12.55 16.96 4.93
CA ALA A 204 -13.52 17.61 4.04
C ALA A 204 -14.92 17.67 4.66
N ALA A 205 -15.38 16.56 5.26
CA ALA A 205 -16.66 16.51 5.94
C ALA A 205 -16.71 17.35 7.24
N GLY A 206 -15.57 17.47 7.94
CA GLY A 206 -15.49 18.13 9.25
C GLY A 206 -15.36 19.65 9.20
N THR A 207 -14.53 20.19 8.30
CA THR A 207 -14.20 21.62 8.24
C THR A 207 -14.31 22.22 6.84
N GLY A 208 -14.48 21.38 5.80
CA GLY A 208 -14.27 21.78 4.42
C GLY A 208 -12.78 21.92 4.10
N VAL A 209 -12.39 21.48 2.92
CA VAL A 209 -10.99 21.55 2.46
C VAL A 209 -10.91 21.97 1.00
N THR A 210 -9.76 22.55 0.64
CA THR A 210 -9.31 22.74 -0.73
C THR A 210 -8.13 21.79 -0.94
N ILE A 211 -8.20 20.95 -1.97
CA ILE A 211 -7.07 20.12 -2.38
C ILE A 211 -6.30 20.90 -3.42
N ILE A 212 -5.05 21.23 -3.13
CA ILE A 212 -4.21 22.08 -3.98
C ILE A 212 -3.73 21.29 -5.20
N PRO A 213 -4.07 21.73 -6.42
CA PRO A 213 -3.59 21.10 -7.64
C PRO A 213 -2.12 21.46 -7.89
N LEU A 214 -1.41 20.58 -8.60
CA LEU A 214 -0.12 20.90 -9.18
C LEU A 214 -0.31 21.36 -10.63
N SER A 215 0.47 22.37 -11.06
CA SER A 215 0.55 22.71 -12.47
C SER A 215 1.32 21.65 -13.27
N ASP A 216 1.19 21.66 -14.58
CA ASP A 216 1.92 20.73 -15.45
C ASP A 216 3.45 20.90 -15.32
N GLU A 217 3.92 22.14 -15.13
CA GLU A 217 5.33 22.45 -14.89
C GLU A 217 5.79 21.87 -13.56
N GLN A 218 5.01 22.04 -12.50
CA GLN A 218 5.30 21.47 -11.18
C GLN A 218 5.35 19.95 -11.23
N ILE A 219 4.40 19.32 -11.93
CA ILE A 219 4.38 17.86 -12.12
C ILE A 219 5.63 17.38 -12.83
N ALA A 220 6.00 18.05 -13.95
CA ALA A 220 7.20 17.72 -14.72
C ALA A 220 8.48 17.83 -13.86
N GLU A 221 8.58 18.86 -13.03
CA GLU A 221 9.73 19.08 -12.13
C GLU A 221 9.88 17.94 -11.12
N THR A 222 8.78 17.39 -10.61
CA THR A 222 8.81 16.26 -9.66
C THR A 222 9.37 14.98 -10.27
N LYS A 223 9.32 14.82 -11.59
CA LYS A 223 9.62 13.57 -12.32
C LYS A 223 8.74 12.40 -11.86
N ARG A 224 7.53 12.69 -11.45
CA ARG A 224 6.51 11.70 -11.05
C ARG A 224 5.45 11.57 -12.14
N THR A 225 4.68 10.50 -12.08
CA THR A 225 3.55 10.29 -13.00
C THR A 225 2.43 11.26 -12.65
N LYS A 226 1.92 11.98 -13.66
CA LYS A 226 0.72 12.80 -13.52
C LYS A 226 -0.49 11.90 -13.23
N LEU A 227 -1.31 12.32 -12.28
CA LEU A 227 -2.57 11.70 -11.95
C LEU A 227 -3.61 12.79 -11.76
N VAL A 228 -4.85 12.50 -12.13
CA VAL A 228 -5.99 13.39 -11.89
C VAL A 228 -6.95 12.72 -10.92
N ILE A 229 -7.23 13.39 -9.81
CA ILE A 229 -8.30 13.01 -8.87
C ILE A 229 -9.59 13.60 -9.45
N PRO A 230 -10.57 12.78 -9.85
CA PRO A 230 -11.79 13.28 -10.48
C PRO A 230 -12.61 14.16 -9.55
N ALA A 231 -13.31 15.13 -10.12
CA ALA A 231 -14.32 15.94 -9.42
C ALA A 231 -15.31 15.04 -8.67
N GLY A 232 -15.76 15.47 -7.50
CA GLY A 232 -16.70 14.71 -6.67
C GLY A 232 -16.08 13.53 -5.90
N THR A 233 -14.74 13.36 -5.94
CA THR A 233 -14.06 12.33 -5.13
C THR A 233 -14.17 12.65 -3.63
N TYR A 234 -14.10 13.92 -3.27
CA TYR A 234 -14.19 14.39 -1.89
C TYR A 234 -15.36 15.38 -1.70
N PRO A 235 -15.97 15.45 -0.51
CA PRO A 235 -16.98 16.44 -0.22
C PRO A 235 -16.49 17.87 -0.53
N GLY A 236 -17.24 18.62 -1.36
CA GLY A 236 -16.91 19.99 -1.75
C GLY A 236 -15.80 20.14 -2.80
N GLN A 237 -15.33 19.04 -3.39
CA GLN A 237 -14.41 19.08 -4.52
C GLN A 237 -15.19 19.04 -5.83
N ASP A 238 -15.44 20.21 -6.44
CA ASP A 238 -16.27 20.36 -7.63
C ASP A 238 -15.49 20.28 -8.95
N ALA A 239 -14.16 20.27 -8.89
CA ALA A 239 -13.28 20.21 -10.06
C ALA A 239 -12.25 19.07 -9.95
N ASP A 240 -11.74 18.65 -11.11
CA ASP A 240 -10.61 17.73 -11.19
C ASP A 240 -9.37 18.34 -10.52
N VAL A 241 -8.59 17.52 -9.81
CA VAL A 241 -7.34 17.94 -9.17
C VAL A 241 -6.16 17.19 -9.79
N ALA A 242 -5.33 17.91 -10.54
CA ALA A 242 -4.08 17.37 -11.05
C ALA A 242 -3.06 17.24 -9.91
N THR A 243 -2.42 16.07 -9.82
CA THR A 243 -1.41 15.76 -8.81
C THR A 243 -0.42 14.72 -9.36
N THR A 244 0.38 14.14 -8.49
CA THR A 244 1.35 13.12 -8.84
C THR A 244 1.07 11.80 -8.15
N SER A 245 1.53 10.72 -8.79
CA SER A 245 1.45 9.37 -8.23
C SER A 245 2.76 8.61 -8.37
N LEU A 246 2.89 7.58 -7.54
CA LEU A 246 3.96 6.57 -7.62
C LEU A 246 3.34 5.20 -7.54
N ASP A 247 3.93 4.25 -8.28
CA ASP A 247 3.57 2.86 -8.16
C ASP A 247 3.87 2.35 -6.75
N VAL A 248 3.06 1.41 -6.29
CA VAL A 248 3.24 0.76 -4.99
C VAL A 248 3.07 -0.74 -5.17
N ILE A 249 3.86 -1.49 -4.42
CA ILE A 249 3.84 -2.95 -4.43
C ILE A 249 3.62 -3.52 -3.04
N ALA A 250 2.97 -4.65 -2.99
CA ALA A 250 3.12 -5.61 -1.93
C ALA A 250 4.38 -6.44 -2.23
N PHE A 251 5.28 -6.58 -1.27
CA PHE A 251 6.52 -7.31 -1.42
C PHE A 251 6.82 -8.19 -0.21
N THR A 252 7.67 -9.14 -0.40
CA THR A 252 8.22 -10.03 0.62
C THR A 252 9.72 -10.18 0.42
N THR A 253 10.34 -11.21 0.99
CA THR A 253 11.75 -11.57 0.75
C THR A 253 11.85 -12.99 0.24
N THR A 254 13.04 -13.40 -0.23
CA THR A 254 13.35 -14.78 -0.63
C THR A 254 13.15 -15.81 0.49
N ALA A 255 12.89 -15.38 1.73
CA ALA A 255 12.63 -16.25 2.85
C ALA A 255 11.18 -16.76 2.93
N MET A 256 10.25 -16.18 2.16
CA MET A 256 8.91 -16.74 1.99
C MET A 256 8.99 -17.94 1.04
N ASP A 257 8.27 -19.01 1.30
CA ASP A 257 8.24 -20.16 0.39
C ASP A 257 7.43 -19.86 -0.88
N ASP A 258 7.79 -20.54 -1.97
CA ASP A 258 7.23 -20.29 -3.29
C ASP A 258 5.72 -20.59 -3.37
N ASP A 259 5.23 -21.59 -2.65
CA ASP A 259 3.83 -21.96 -2.67
C ASP A 259 2.97 -20.96 -1.92
N THR A 260 3.45 -20.43 -0.79
CA THR A 260 2.79 -19.34 -0.09
C THR A 260 2.75 -18.07 -0.95
N ALA A 261 3.85 -17.68 -1.56
CA ALA A 261 3.91 -16.51 -2.44
C ALA A 261 3.02 -16.67 -3.69
N TYR A 262 2.99 -17.87 -4.28
CA TYR A 262 2.08 -18.20 -5.38
C TYR A 262 0.61 -18.07 -4.95
N ALA A 263 0.24 -18.69 -3.83
CA ALA A 263 -1.12 -18.67 -3.34
C ALA A 263 -1.60 -17.25 -3.00
N LEU A 264 -0.75 -16.43 -2.36
CA LEU A 264 -1.04 -15.02 -2.10
C LEU A 264 -1.30 -14.24 -3.39
N THR A 265 -0.40 -14.38 -4.37
CA THR A 265 -0.49 -13.65 -5.64
C THR A 265 -1.71 -14.09 -6.45
N LYS A 266 -1.92 -15.39 -6.59
CA LYS A 266 -3.06 -15.97 -7.30
C LYS A 266 -4.38 -15.49 -6.68
N THR A 267 -4.53 -15.68 -5.38
CA THR A 267 -5.78 -15.33 -4.67
C THR A 267 -6.06 -13.83 -4.73
N PHE A 268 -5.03 -12.99 -4.58
CA PHE A 268 -5.18 -11.54 -4.76
C PHE A 268 -5.82 -11.19 -6.11
N TRP A 269 -5.33 -11.77 -7.21
CA TRP A 269 -5.85 -11.48 -8.54
C TRP A 269 -7.22 -12.09 -8.79
N GLU A 270 -7.50 -13.27 -8.29
CA GLU A 270 -8.81 -13.93 -8.40
C GLU A 270 -9.90 -13.17 -7.64
N GLU A 271 -9.56 -12.61 -6.46
CA GLU A 271 -10.47 -11.83 -5.63
C GLU A 271 -10.54 -10.33 -5.98
N LYS A 272 -9.66 -9.85 -6.86
CA LYS A 272 -9.57 -8.42 -7.19
C LYS A 272 -10.88 -7.82 -7.68
N ALA A 273 -11.66 -8.55 -8.46
CA ALA A 273 -12.95 -8.05 -8.96
C ALA A 273 -13.95 -7.80 -7.80
N ARG A 274 -13.95 -8.66 -6.77
CA ARG A 274 -14.76 -8.48 -5.57
C ARG A 274 -14.27 -7.26 -4.78
N MET A 275 -12.97 -7.16 -4.52
CA MET A 275 -12.41 -5.98 -3.84
C MET A 275 -12.74 -4.68 -4.58
N ALA A 276 -12.74 -4.68 -5.92
CA ALA A 276 -13.08 -3.51 -6.73
C ALA A 276 -14.57 -3.13 -6.67
N GLY A 277 -15.44 -4.06 -6.30
CA GLY A 277 -16.84 -3.80 -5.97
C GLY A 277 -16.99 -3.06 -4.64
N ASP A 278 -16.15 -3.40 -3.67
CA ASP A 278 -16.18 -2.83 -2.33
C ASP A 278 -15.47 -1.46 -2.25
N ALA A 279 -14.40 -1.28 -3.05
CA ALA A 279 -13.61 -0.05 -3.03
C ALA A 279 -13.07 0.32 -4.43
N PRO A 280 -13.34 1.56 -4.90
CA PRO A 280 -13.03 1.97 -6.28
C PRO A 280 -11.53 1.97 -6.62
N TRP A 281 -10.62 2.16 -5.66
CA TRP A 281 -9.18 2.19 -5.91
C TRP A 281 -8.64 0.88 -6.51
N TRP A 282 -9.27 -0.27 -6.27
CA TRP A 282 -8.86 -1.55 -6.87
C TRP A 282 -9.09 -1.64 -8.38
N LYS A 283 -9.95 -0.77 -8.95
CA LYS A 283 -10.21 -0.72 -10.40
C LYS A 283 -8.97 -0.30 -11.19
N GLY A 284 -8.12 0.53 -10.58
CA GLY A 284 -6.89 1.05 -11.20
C GLY A 284 -5.70 0.08 -11.17
N VAL A 285 -5.85 -1.16 -10.68
CA VAL A 285 -4.76 -2.14 -10.58
C VAL A 285 -4.96 -3.25 -11.60
N SER A 286 -3.92 -3.57 -12.38
CA SER A 286 -3.93 -4.67 -13.34
C SER A 286 -2.64 -5.49 -13.28
N PRO A 287 -2.67 -6.77 -13.76
CA PRO A 287 -1.47 -7.62 -13.78
C PRO A 287 -0.32 -7.03 -14.61
N GLU A 288 -0.64 -6.27 -15.67
CA GLU A 288 0.35 -5.65 -16.55
C GLU A 288 1.22 -4.62 -15.82
N MET A 289 0.73 -4.04 -14.74
CA MET A 289 1.50 -3.10 -13.92
C MET A 289 2.76 -3.75 -13.32
N VAL A 290 2.76 -5.08 -13.15
CA VAL A 290 3.93 -5.79 -12.63
C VAL A 290 5.13 -5.68 -13.57
N ALA A 291 4.91 -5.53 -14.87
CA ALA A 291 5.97 -5.39 -15.87
C ALA A 291 6.77 -4.08 -15.72
N ALA A 292 6.16 -3.05 -15.13
CA ALA A 292 6.79 -1.76 -14.87
C ALA A 292 7.52 -1.69 -13.52
N ILE A 293 7.41 -2.72 -12.67
CA ILE A 293 8.05 -2.75 -11.36
C ILE A 293 9.56 -2.93 -11.52
N PRO A 294 10.38 -1.97 -11.08
CA PRO A 294 11.82 -2.17 -11.02
C PRO A 294 12.15 -3.17 -9.90
N GLY A 295 12.92 -4.19 -10.22
CA GLY A 295 13.35 -5.23 -9.27
C GLY A 295 12.75 -6.60 -9.57
N LYS A 296 13.13 -7.56 -8.73
CA LYS A 296 12.78 -8.96 -8.93
C LYS A 296 11.41 -9.30 -8.34
N ILE A 297 10.67 -10.13 -9.05
CA ILE A 297 9.44 -10.76 -8.58
C ILE A 297 9.78 -12.02 -7.77
N HIS A 298 8.97 -12.37 -6.79
CA HIS A 298 9.12 -13.62 -6.05
C HIS A 298 8.89 -14.83 -6.98
N PRO A 299 9.69 -15.91 -6.91
CA PRO A 299 9.53 -17.05 -7.81
C PRO A 299 8.10 -17.62 -7.82
N GLY A 300 7.46 -17.73 -6.66
CA GLY A 300 6.06 -18.16 -6.57
C GLY A 300 5.09 -17.20 -7.27
N ALA A 301 5.27 -15.89 -7.12
CA ALA A 301 4.47 -14.89 -7.82
C ALA A 301 4.75 -14.91 -9.34
N LEU A 302 6.03 -15.06 -9.74
CA LEU A 302 6.44 -15.19 -11.13
C LEU A 302 5.74 -16.34 -11.82
N ARG A 303 5.68 -17.52 -11.17
CA ARG A 303 4.94 -18.70 -11.65
C ARG A 303 3.49 -18.36 -12.02
N TYR A 304 2.79 -17.63 -11.16
CA TYR A 304 1.42 -17.20 -11.46
C TYR A 304 1.33 -16.28 -12.68
N TYR A 305 2.21 -15.28 -12.78
CA TYR A 305 2.21 -14.35 -13.92
C TYR A 305 2.53 -15.06 -15.24
N GLU A 306 3.45 -16.01 -15.24
CA GLU A 306 3.78 -16.83 -16.40
C GLU A 306 2.59 -17.71 -16.83
N GLU A 307 1.91 -18.34 -15.88
CA GLU A 307 0.67 -19.12 -16.14
C GLU A 307 -0.45 -18.24 -16.75
N LYS A 308 -0.50 -16.97 -16.41
CA LYS A 308 -1.48 -16.01 -16.97
C LYS A 308 -1.00 -15.31 -18.24
N GLY A 309 0.20 -15.61 -18.71
CA GLY A 309 0.76 -15.01 -19.93
C GLY A 309 1.06 -13.51 -19.80
N VAL A 310 1.30 -13.02 -18.58
CA VAL A 310 1.67 -11.62 -18.34
C VAL A 310 3.08 -11.38 -18.87
N ALA A 311 3.23 -10.41 -19.78
CA ALA A 311 4.53 -10.06 -20.33
C ALA A 311 5.40 -9.36 -19.27
N LEU A 312 6.53 -9.99 -18.92
CA LEU A 312 7.46 -9.49 -17.92
C LEU A 312 8.79 -9.13 -18.58
N GLY A 313 9.41 -8.04 -18.14
CA GLY A 313 10.77 -7.69 -18.53
C GLY A 313 11.81 -8.64 -17.93
N GLU A 314 12.99 -8.78 -18.56
CA GLU A 314 14.08 -9.61 -18.04
C GLU A 314 14.55 -9.20 -16.63
N ALA A 315 14.45 -7.90 -16.27
CA ALA A 315 14.82 -7.39 -14.95
C ALA A 315 13.88 -7.86 -13.82
N ALA A 316 12.69 -8.34 -14.17
CA ALA A 316 11.67 -8.79 -13.21
C ALA A 316 11.84 -10.29 -12.83
N LYS A 317 12.64 -11.02 -13.59
CA LYS A 317 12.89 -12.45 -13.41
C LYS A 317 14.05 -12.78 -12.46
#